data_a0ccdc360f0a86721017f20ea7e9a6f3
#
_entry.id   a0ccdc360f0a86721017f20ea7e9a6f3
#
_cell.length_a   1.000
_cell.length_b   1.000
_cell.length_c   1.000
_cell.angle_alpha   90.00
_cell.angle_beta   90.00
_cell.angle_gamma   90.00
#
_symmetry.space_group_name_H-M   'P 1'
#
loop_
_entity.id
_entity.type
_entity.pdbx_description
1 polymer ?
#
loop_
_entity_poly.entity_id
_entity_poly.type
_entity_poly.pdbx_seq_one_letter_code
_entity_poly.pdbx_strand_id
1 'polypeptide(L)'
;MKNKATDINRHVHVHHHNVQSMKYTFSAPIDRQLFYQFIMRLPDEVFRLKGFVKFKDQLDAIYEFQFSMGLPTYGITDREVPLTIVIIGEMLDTTRLKNQLEMIQFT
;
A
#
# COMPACT_ATOMS: atom_id res chain seq x y z
N MET A 1 12.70 31.96 -20.87
CA MET A 1 12.24 31.64 -20.82
C MET A 1 12.11 31.11 -20.28
N LYS A 2 12.12 30.99 -20.18
CA LYS A 2 11.80 30.60 -19.95
C LYS A 2 11.43 29.90 -19.63
N ASN A 3 11.46 29.83 -19.64
CA ASN A 3 10.91 29.33 -19.57
C ASN A 3 10.73 28.64 -19.37
N LYS A 4 10.84 28.66 -19.60
CA LYS A 4 10.44 28.11 -19.72
C LYS A 4 10.46 27.28 -19.47
N ALA A 5 10.86 27.43 -19.47
CA ALA A 5 10.67 26.79 -19.49
C ALA A 5 10.73 26.31 -18.93
N THR A 6 10.84 26.48 -18.74
CA THR A 6 10.57 26.16 -18.42
C THR A 6 10.12 25.81 -18.07
N ASP A 7 10.27 26.26 -17.98
CA ASP A 7 9.17 25.83 -17.74
C ASP A 7 8.66 24.49 -17.87
N ILE A 8 9.00 23.89 -18.24
CA ILE A 8 8.60 22.55 -18.46
C ILE A 8 8.89 21.65 -17.32
N ASN A 9 9.96 21.84 -16.71
CA ASN A 9 10.31 21.09 -15.51
C ASN A 9 9.29 21.29 -14.42
N ARG A 10 8.62 22.37 -14.45
CA ARG A 10 7.62 22.62 -13.44
C ARG A 10 6.46 21.66 -13.52
N HIS A 11 6.21 21.12 -14.68
CA HIS A 11 5.14 20.14 -14.79
C HIS A 11 5.41 18.92 -13.95
N VAL A 12 6.65 18.48 -13.94
CA VAL A 12 7.01 17.35 -13.12
C VAL A 12 6.83 17.67 -11.66
N HIS A 13 7.22 18.85 -11.24
CA HIS A 13 7.07 19.25 -9.85
C HIS A 13 5.62 19.25 -9.42
N VAL A 14 4.74 19.71 -10.28
CA VAL A 14 3.32 19.74 -9.95
C VAL A 14 2.81 18.34 -9.68
N HIS A 15 3.22 17.39 -10.50
CA HIS A 15 2.81 15.99 -10.28
C HIS A 15 3.28 15.46 -8.95
N HIS A 16 4.47 15.82 -8.54
CA HIS A 16 5.00 15.33 -7.26
C HIS A 16 4.21 15.84 -6.07
N HIS A 17 3.57 16.99 -6.19
CA HIS A 17 2.80 17.55 -5.10
C HIS A 17 1.55 16.74 -4.78
N ASN A 18 1.11 15.89 -5.69
CA ASN A 18 -0.10 15.10 -5.50
C ASN A 18 0.17 13.71 -4.97
N VAL A 19 1.43 13.34 -4.84
CA VAL A 19 1.77 12.00 -4.34
C VAL A 19 1.57 11.98 -2.83
N GLN A 20 0.87 10.98 -2.39
CA GLN A 20 0.54 10.79 -0.98
C GLN A 20 0.98 9.41 -0.53
N SER A 21 1.21 9.28 0.77
CA SER A 21 1.47 7.97 1.34
C SER A 21 0.67 7.82 2.63
N MET A 22 0.32 6.58 2.94
CA MET A 22 -0.29 6.25 4.22
C MET A 22 0.30 4.95 4.74
N LYS A 23 0.30 4.81 6.05
CA LYS A 23 0.76 3.60 6.71
C LYS A 23 -0.37 3.01 7.54
N TYR A 24 -0.39 1.70 7.62
CA TYR A 24 -1.31 1.00 8.51
C TYR A 24 -0.59 -0.18 9.14
N THR A 25 -0.67 -0.29 10.47
CA THR A 25 -0.04 -1.39 11.20
C THR A 25 -1.12 -2.29 11.76
N PHE A 26 -1.08 -3.56 11.35
CA PHE A 26 -1.98 -4.55 11.91
C PHE A 26 -1.49 -4.97 13.30
N SER A 27 -2.43 -5.13 14.22
CA SER A 27 -2.10 -5.53 15.60
C SER A 27 -2.12 -7.04 15.78
N ALA A 28 -2.58 -7.79 14.77
CA ALA A 28 -2.76 -9.23 14.89
C ALA A 28 -2.77 -9.86 13.50
N PRO A 29 -2.66 -11.18 13.41
CA PRO A 29 -2.83 -11.88 12.14
C PRO A 29 -4.19 -11.60 11.53
N ILE A 30 -4.26 -11.62 10.20
CA ILE A 30 -5.46 -11.25 9.45
C ILE A 30 -5.89 -12.41 8.55
N ASP A 31 -7.12 -12.32 8.06
CA ASP A 31 -7.65 -13.31 7.14
C ASP A 31 -6.99 -13.16 5.77
N ARG A 32 -6.44 -14.25 5.25
CA ARG A 32 -5.69 -14.25 4.00
C ARG A 32 -6.58 -13.85 2.82
N GLN A 33 -7.77 -14.41 2.76
CA GLN A 33 -8.65 -14.16 1.61
C GLN A 33 -9.11 -12.71 1.57
N LEU A 34 -9.45 -12.15 2.73
CA LEU A 34 -9.85 -10.75 2.80
C LEU A 34 -8.72 -9.83 2.37
N PHE A 35 -7.48 -10.14 2.77
CA PHE A 35 -6.35 -9.32 2.38
C PHE A 35 -6.11 -9.41 0.87
N TYR A 36 -6.17 -10.60 0.30
CA TYR A 36 -6.01 -10.76 -1.15
C TYR A 36 -7.09 -10.00 -1.91
N GLN A 37 -8.34 -10.04 -1.43
CA GLN A 37 -9.40 -9.26 -2.06
C GLN A 37 -9.11 -7.77 -2.01
N PHE A 38 -8.59 -7.30 -0.88
CA PHE A 38 -8.21 -5.90 -0.75
C PHE A 38 -7.17 -5.51 -1.80
N ILE A 39 -6.11 -6.33 -1.93
CA ILE A 39 -5.04 -6.07 -2.89
C ILE A 39 -5.58 -6.07 -4.32
N MET A 40 -6.43 -7.04 -4.65
CA MET A 40 -6.94 -7.15 -6.02
C MET A 40 -7.96 -6.08 -6.39
N ARG A 41 -8.47 -5.37 -5.39
CA ARG A 41 -9.48 -4.32 -5.60
C ARG A 41 -8.94 -2.93 -5.30
N LEU A 42 -7.61 -2.78 -5.22
CA LEU A 42 -7.02 -1.46 -5.01
C LEU A 42 -7.42 -0.53 -6.15
N PRO A 43 -7.78 0.72 -5.85
CA PRO A 43 -8.14 1.67 -6.90
C PRO A 43 -6.92 2.07 -7.72
N ASP A 44 -7.19 2.60 -8.92
CA ASP A 44 -6.13 3.01 -9.84
C ASP A 44 -5.24 4.11 -9.26
N GLU A 45 -5.75 4.87 -8.30
CA GLU A 45 -4.98 5.90 -7.63
C GLU A 45 -3.81 5.35 -6.82
N VAL A 46 -3.84 4.05 -6.50
CA VAL A 46 -2.75 3.42 -5.76
C VAL A 46 -1.69 2.98 -6.75
N PHE A 47 -0.49 3.56 -6.62
CA PHE A 47 0.65 3.20 -7.46
C PHE A 47 1.43 2.03 -6.88
N ARG A 48 1.52 1.98 -5.55
CA ARG A 48 2.40 1.05 -4.90
C ARG A 48 1.90 0.73 -3.49
N LEU A 49 2.05 -0.52 -3.13
CA LEU A 49 1.84 -0.97 -1.75
C LEU A 49 3.01 -1.86 -1.41
N LYS A 50 3.55 -1.70 -0.21
CA LYS A 50 4.61 -2.57 0.29
C LYS A 50 4.43 -2.75 1.78
N GLY A 51 4.70 -3.95 2.25
CA GLY A 51 4.66 -4.16 3.69
C GLY A 51 4.61 -5.60 4.08
N PHE A 52 4.28 -5.81 5.35
CA PHE A 52 4.36 -7.12 5.99
C PHE A 52 3.03 -7.44 6.65
N VAL A 53 2.62 -8.70 6.50
CA VAL A 53 1.39 -9.19 7.11
C VAL A 53 1.62 -10.59 7.63
N LYS A 54 0.80 -10.99 8.60
CA LYS A 54 0.76 -12.36 9.09
C LYS A 54 -0.68 -12.85 8.92
N PHE A 55 -0.84 -14.09 8.47
CA PHE A 55 -2.15 -14.66 8.22
C PHE A 55 -2.58 -15.59 9.35
N LYS A 56 -3.88 -15.61 9.61
CA LYS A 56 -4.44 -16.46 10.66
C LYS A 56 -4.20 -17.95 10.42
N ASP A 57 -4.06 -18.34 9.16
CA ASP A 57 -3.87 -19.74 8.80
C ASP A 57 -2.39 -20.14 8.73
N GLN A 58 -1.48 -19.22 9.05
CA GLN A 58 -0.05 -19.52 9.01
C GLN A 58 0.69 -18.60 9.99
N LEU A 59 0.55 -18.90 11.27
CA LEU A 59 1.00 -18.00 12.33
C LEU A 59 2.51 -17.96 12.49
N ASP A 60 3.23 -18.90 11.88
CA ASP A 60 4.69 -18.99 12.00
C ASP A 60 5.42 -18.26 10.87
N ALA A 61 4.71 -17.54 10.00
CA ALA A 61 5.31 -16.89 8.85
C ALA A 61 4.86 -15.44 8.74
N ILE A 62 5.80 -14.58 8.34
CA ILE A 62 5.48 -13.21 7.97
C ILE A 62 5.69 -13.09 6.47
N TYR A 63 4.69 -12.54 5.80
CA TYR A 63 4.74 -12.32 4.35
C TYR A 63 5.11 -10.89 4.05
N GLU A 64 6.02 -10.73 3.12
CA GLU A 64 6.30 -9.41 2.54
C GLU A 64 5.54 -9.31 1.23
N PHE A 65 4.68 -8.30 1.14
CA PHE A 65 3.89 -8.04 -0.06
C PHE A 65 4.38 -6.79 -0.75
N GLN A 66 4.37 -6.82 -2.07
CA GLN A 66 4.62 -5.66 -2.90
C GLN A 66 3.58 -5.64 -4.01
N PHE A 67 3.06 -4.46 -4.29
CA PHE A 67 2.14 -4.23 -5.38
C PHE A 67 2.64 -3.01 -6.11
N SER A 68 2.86 -3.14 -7.41
CA SER A 68 3.37 -2.06 -8.23
C SER A 68 2.77 -2.17 -9.61
N MET A 69 2.16 -1.09 -10.08
CA MET A 69 1.60 -1.03 -11.43
C MET A 69 0.62 -2.17 -11.72
N GLY A 70 -0.21 -2.48 -10.74
CA GLY A 70 -1.23 -3.52 -10.90
C GLY A 70 -0.74 -4.95 -10.71
N LEU A 71 0.54 -5.13 -10.39
CA LEU A 71 1.13 -6.47 -10.29
C LEU A 71 1.53 -6.78 -8.85
N PRO A 72 0.85 -7.71 -8.18
CA PRO A 72 1.24 -8.11 -6.83
C PRO A 72 2.32 -9.19 -6.85
N THR A 73 3.27 -9.08 -5.92
CA THR A 73 4.26 -10.12 -5.63
C THR A 73 4.37 -10.28 -4.13
N TYR A 74 4.81 -11.47 -3.70
CA TYR A 74 4.96 -11.71 -2.28
C TYR A 74 5.95 -12.82 -2.02
N GLY A 75 6.46 -12.86 -0.78
CA GLY A 75 7.33 -13.91 -0.31
C GLY A 75 7.33 -13.96 1.20
N ILE A 76 7.90 -15.00 1.75
CA ILE A 76 8.03 -15.17 3.20
C ILE A 76 9.35 -14.57 3.64
N THR A 77 9.34 -13.84 4.75
CA THR A 77 10.55 -13.34 5.38
C THR A 77 10.75 -14.03 6.74
N ASP A 78 12.00 -14.22 7.12
CA ASP A 78 12.35 -14.75 8.43
C ASP A 78 12.66 -13.64 9.43
N ARG A 79 12.50 -12.38 9.04
CA ARG A 79 12.79 -11.26 9.93
C ARG A 79 11.59 -10.94 10.81
N GLU A 80 11.90 -10.52 12.04
CA GLU A 80 10.89 -9.99 12.95
C GLU A 80 10.71 -8.52 12.62
N VAL A 81 9.56 -8.18 12.05
CA VAL A 81 9.28 -6.81 11.61
C VAL A 81 7.85 -6.45 12.02
N PRO A 82 7.57 -5.16 12.19
CA PRO A 82 6.18 -4.74 12.40
C PRO A 82 5.30 -5.10 11.21
N LEU A 83 4.06 -5.44 11.47
CA LEU A 83 3.11 -5.81 10.44
C LEU A 83 2.50 -4.55 9.83
N THR A 84 3.35 -3.76 9.21
CA THR A 84 3.00 -2.45 8.67
C THR A 84 3.02 -2.49 7.16
N ILE A 85 1.97 -1.93 6.55
CA ILE A 85 1.94 -1.71 5.11
C ILE A 85 1.98 -0.22 4.83
N VAL A 86 2.59 0.14 3.71
CA VAL A 86 2.67 1.52 3.22
C VAL A 86 2.03 1.55 1.84
N ILE A 87 1.10 2.48 1.65
CA ILE A 87 0.39 2.66 0.38
C ILE A 87 0.78 4.02 -0.17
N ILE A 88 1.17 4.06 -1.43
CA ILE A 88 1.58 5.28 -2.12
C ILE A 88 0.71 5.46 -3.35
N GLY A 89 0.26 6.67 -3.57
CA GLY A 89 -0.55 6.97 -4.74
C GLY A 89 -0.86 8.46 -4.86
N GLU A 90 -1.83 8.76 -5.69
CA GLU A 90 -2.26 10.12 -5.96
C GLU A 90 -3.74 10.23 -5.64
N MET A 91 -4.12 11.32 -4.96
CA MET A 91 -5.53 11.56 -4.61
C MET A 91 -6.15 10.37 -3.88
N LEU A 92 -5.40 9.82 -2.94
CA LEU A 92 -5.85 8.65 -2.19
C LEU A 92 -7.02 9.01 -1.28
N ASP A 93 -8.04 8.17 -1.31
CA ASP A 93 -9.09 8.22 -0.30
C ASP A 93 -8.60 7.45 0.93
N THR A 94 -7.80 8.13 1.75
CA THR A 94 -7.14 7.49 2.88
C THR A 94 -8.14 7.01 3.93
N THR A 95 -9.25 7.73 4.09
CA THR A 95 -10.30 7.32 5.03
C THR A 95 -10.90 5.99 4.60
N ARG A 96 -11.22 5.85 3.32
CA ARG A 96 -11.80 4.62 2.81
C ARG A 96 -10.83 3.46 2.92
N LEU A 97 -9.56 3.69 2.53
CA LEU A 97 -8.54 2.65 2.63
C LEU A 97 -8.34 2.20 4.06
N LYS A 98 -8.28 3.15 4.99
CA LYS A 98 -8.13 2.82 6.40
C LYS A 98 -9.32 2.02 6.91
N ASN A 99 -10.53 2.41 6.54
CA ASN A 99 -11.72 1.68 6.96
C ASN A 99 -11.71 0.24 6.44
N GLN A 100 -11.28 0.03 5.20
CA GLN A 100 -11.18 -1.30 4.65
C GLN A 100 -10.15 -2.15 5.40
N LEU A 101 -9.02 -1.57 5.75
CA LEU A 101 -7.99 -2.27 6.49
C LEU A 101 -8.45 -2.60 7.90
N GLU A 102 -9.18 -1.69 8.53
CA GLU A 102 -9.74 -1.96 9.86
C GLU A 102 -10.78 -3.07 9.83
N MET A 103 -11.57 -3.13 8.78
CA MET A 103 -12.51 -4.24 8.62
C MET A 103 -11.79 -5.58 8.54
N ILE A 104 -10.68 -5.62 7.82
CA ILE A 104 -9.87 -6.83 7.75
C ILE A 104 -9.32 -7.19 9.13
N GLN A 105 -8.80 -6.21 9.84
CA GLN A 105 -8.18 -6.43 11.13
C GLN A 105 -9.16 -6.97 12.16
N PHE A 106 -10.39 -6.50 12.15
CA PHE A 106 -11.35 -6.84 13.18
C PHE A 106 -12.37 -7.91 12.75
N THR A 107 -12.06 -8.63 11.70
CA THR A 107 -12.92 -9.74 11.26
C THR A 107 -12.52 -11.10 11.86
#